data_33a45c103f1327305182e4dc7ca30c89
#
_entry.id   33a45c103f1327305182e4dc7ca30c89
#
_cell.length_a   1.000
_cell.length_b   1.000
_cell.length_c   1.000
_cell.angle_alpha   90.00
_cell.angle_beta   90.00
_cell.angle_gamma   90.00
#
_symmetry.space_group_name_H-M   'P 1'
#
loop_
_entity.id
_entity.type
_entity.pdbx_description
1 polymer ?
#
loop_
_entity_poly.entity_id
_entity_poly.type
_entity_poly.pdbx_seq_one_letter_code
_entity_poly.pdbx_strand_id
1 'polypeptide(L)'
;MQTKDIAELLNEPACTHNTKSKSGCARPKPGATAGGCSFDGAQIALLPIADVAHIVHGPIACAGSSWDNRGTRSSGSTLFRIGMTTDLTEQDVIMGRGEKRLFHAIKQAVNTYSPAAVFVYNTCVPALTGDDISAVCKAAAEQCGVAVVPVDCAGFYGTKNLGNRIAGDAMFKHVIGTAEPLPVPPASQRDGITVHDVNLIGEYNIAGEFWNVLPLFDELGLRILCSLSGDARFREVQTMHRAQANMVVCAKALLNVARKLQTDYQIPFFEGSFYGVTDTSQAFREFAQLLNDPSLTARTEAMIAREEAKINTLLDPWRDQLRGKRVLLYTGGVKSWSIVSALQDLGLEVVATGTNKSTEEDKARIREIMGEKTKMITDGSPKALLGAVKEYQADILIAGGRNMYTALKARIPFLDINQEREFGYEGYSGMTELARQLALTLQSPVWEAVRQPAPWVINHA
;
A
#
# COMPACT_ATOMS: atom_id res chain seq x y z
N MET A 1 21.47 8.38 9.29
CA MET A 1 21.62 8.14 7.83
C MET A 1 22.57 9.17 7.25
N GLN A 2 23.62 8.76 6.53
CA GLN A 2 24.55 9.72 5.91
C GLN A 2 23.89 10.39 4.71
N THR A 3 24.31 11.62 4.38
CA THR A 3 23.76 12.38 3.22
C THR A 3 23.88 11.60 1.88
N LYS A 4 24.89 10.73 1.77
CA LYS A 4 25.09 9.84 0.63
C LYS A 4 23.95 8.81 0.49
N ASP A 5 23.53 8.23 1.60
CA ASP A 5 22.47 7.20 1.62
C ASP A 5 21.12 7.80 1.23
N ILE A 6 20.86 9.06 1.64
CA ILE A 6 19.65 9.79 1.23
C ILE A 6 19.66 10.07 -0.27
N ALA A 7 20.79 10.46 -0.83
CA ALA A 7 20.90 10.74 -2.25
C ALA A 7 20.65 9.49 -3.12
N GLU A 8 21.13 8.31 -2.69
CA GLU A 8 20.86 7.04 -3.36
C GLU A 8 19.40 6.64 -3.30
N LEU A 9 18.76 6.81 -2.13
CA LEU A 9 17.32 6.53 -1.95
C LEU A 9 16.40 7.50 -2.71
N LEU A 10 16.85 8.73 -2.95
CA LEU A 10 16.13 9.72 -3.76
C LEU A 10 16.22 9.42 -5.27
N ASN A 11 17.26 8.69 -5.69
CA ASN A 11 17.47 8.36 -7.10
C ASN A 11 16.54 7.21 -7.52
N GLU A 12 15.29 7.54 -7.82
CA GLU A 12 14.28 6.60 -8.28
C GLU A 12 14.35 6.48 -9.81
N PRO A 13 14.80 5.32 -10.36
CA PRO A 13 14.96 5.16 -11.82
C PRO A 13 13.67 5.36 -12.62
N ALA A 14 12.52 5.04 -11.98
CA ALA A 14 11.21 5.20 -12.60
C ALA A 14 10.65 6.64 -12.52
N CYS A 15 11.34 7.58 -11.90
CA CYS A 15 10.91 8.97 -11.80
C CYS A 15 11.76 9.89 -12.68
N THR A 16 11.23 10.26 -13.86
CA THR A 16 11.93 11.16 -14.80
C THR A 16 12.24 12.54 -14.22
N HIS A 17 11.52 12.98 -13.18
CA HIS A 17 11.81 14.24 -12.49
C HIS A 17 13.06 14.14 -11.62
N ASN A 18 13.38 13.00 -11.06
CA ASN A 18 14.58 12.79 -10.24
C ASN A 18 15.85 12.70 -11.08
N THR A 19 15.75 12.31 -12.36
CA THR A 19 16.89 12.21 -13.27
C THR A 19 17.25 13.52 -13.95
N LYS A 20 16.29 14.45 -14.10
CA LYS A 20 16.45 15.70 -14.83
C LYS A 20 16.67 16.95 -13.98
N SER A 21 16.31 16.94 -12.71
CA SER A 21 16.50 18.07 -11.81
C SER A 21 17.14 17.62 -10.51
N LYS A 22 18.30 18.19 -10.20
CA LYS A 22 18.94 18.03 -8.88
C LYS A 22 18.13 18.63 -7.73
N SER A 23 16.97 19.22 -8.01
CA SER A 23 16.11 19.94 -7.06
C SER A 23 14.93 19.12 -6.52
N GLY A 24 14.80 17.83 -6.92
CA GLY A 24 13.68 16.97 -6.46
C GLY A 24 12.34 17.28 -7.14
N CYS A 25 11.27 16.73 -6.59
CA CYS A 25 9.92 16.95 -7.12
C CYS A 25 9.47 18.40 -6.98
N ALA A 26 8.73 18.91 -7.97
CA ALA A 26 8.14 20.24 -7.92
C ALA A 26 7.32 20.43 -6.63
N ARG A 27 7.40 21.62 -6.04
CA ARG A 27 6.59 21.96 -4.85
C ARG A 27 5.11 21.82 -5.17
N PRO A 28 4.30 21.28 -4.24
CA PRO A 28 2.86 21.18 -4.45
C PRO A 28 2.26 22.58 -4.73
N LYS A 29 1.35 22.63 -5.70
CA LYS A 29 0.57 23.86 -5.95
C LYS A 29 -0.36 24.14 -4.77
N PRO A 30 -0.76 25.41 -4.53
CA PRO A 30 -1.74 25.74 -3.52
C PRO A 30 -3.01 24.88 -3.65
N GLY A 31 -3.46 24.28 -2.56
CA GLY A 31 -4.61 23.37 -2.55
C GLY A 31 -4.29 21.92 -2.88
N ALA A 32 -3.08 21.59 -3.34
CA ALA A 32 -2.63 20.21 -3.43
C ALA A 32 -2.13 19.72 -2.06
N THR A 33 -2.44 18.47 -1.71
CA THR A 33 -1.89 17.88 -0.49
C THR A 33 -0.44 17.46 -0.72
N ALA A 34 0.46 17.83 0.19
CA ALA A 34 1.87 17.45 0.12
C ALA A 34 2.11 15.95 0.34
N GLY A 35 1.15 15.23 0.89
CA GLY A 35 1.17 13.76 1.02
C GLY A 35 1.92 13.23 2.22
N GLY A 36 2.32 13.96 3.21
CA GLY A 36 3.06 13.49 4.38
C GLY A 36 4.59 13.50 4.20
N CYS A 37 5.31 13.37 5.28
CA CYS A 37 6.77 13.39 5.35
C CYS A 37 7.39 11.99 5.31
N SER A 38 8.73 11.90 5.34
CA SER A 38 9.44 10.61 5.34
C SER A 38 9.12 9.76 6.58
N PHE A 39 8.95 10.35 7.75
CA PHE A 39 8.49 9.61 8.93
C PHE A 39 7.11 8.96 8.69
N ASP A 40 6.14 9.73 8.20
CA ASP A 40 4.80 9.21 7.88
C ASP A 40 4.87 8.07 6.85
N GLY A 41 5.72 8.21 5.83
CA GLY A 41 5.94 7.15 4.84
C GLY A 41 6.54 5.88 5.42
N ALA A 42 7.52 5.99 6.28
CA ALA A 42 8.17 4.84 6.92
C ALA A 42 7.21 4.10 7.85
N GLN A 43 6.47 4.85 8.66
CA GLN A 43 5.48 4.26 9.57
C GLN A 43 4.37 3.51 8.81
N ILE A 44 3.83 4.11 7.74
CA ILE A 44 2.82 3.46 6.90
C ILE A 44 3.31 2.14 6.33
N ALA A 45 4.57 2.09 5.88
CA ALA A 45 5.11 0.89 5.27
C ALA A 45 5.30 -0.25 6.28
N LEU A 46 5.54 0.05 7.55
CA LEU A 46 5.89 -0.97 8.57
C LEU A 46 4.76 -1.25 9.56
N LEU A 47 3.82 -0.33 9.74
CA LEU A 47 2.73 -0.45 10.71
C LEU A 47 1.87 -1.73 10.53
N PRO A 48 1.65 -2.24 9.31
CA PRO A 48 0.89 -3.47 9.12
C PRO A 48 1.57 -4.76 9.59
N ILE A 49 2.86 -4.72 9.97
CA ILE A 49 3.52 -5.86 10.63
C ILE A 49 2.97 -5.96 12.05
N ALA A 50 2.17 -6.99 12.30
CA ALA A 50 1.17 -6.96 13.37
C ALA A 50 1.69 -7.33 14.77
N ASP A 51 2.77 -8.11 14.87
CA ASP A 51 3.31 -8.67 16.12
C ASP A 51 4.49 -7.86 16.70
N VAL A 52 4.71 -6.64 16.21
CA VAL A 52 5.81 -5.76 16.63
C VAL A 52 5.30 -4.53 17.39
N ALA A 53 6.15 -3.95 18.23
CA ALA A 53 5.89 -2.65 18.83
C ALA A 53 6.49 -1.54 17.97
N HIS A 54 5.73 -0.45 17.78
CA HIS A 54 6.13 0.71 17.02
C HIS A 54 6.36 1.91 17.95
N ILE A 55 7.58 2.38 18.08
CA ILE A 55 7.92 3.52 18.95
C ILE A 55 8.27 4.73 18.09
N VAL A 56 7.47 5.77 18.19
CA VAL A 56 7.75 7.09 17.59
C VAL A 56 8.65 7.86 18.52
N HIS A 57 9.92 7.99 18.15
CA HIS A 57 10.88 8.79 18.92
C HIS A 57 10.78 10.26 18.52
N GLY A 58 10.22 11.06 19.42
CA GLY A 58 9.98 12.48 19.21
C GLY A 58 8.79 13.02 20.00
N PRO A 59 8.31 14.23 19.68
CA PRO A 59 7.11 14.82 20.27
C PRO A 59 5.85 14.02 19.91
N ILE A 60 4.87 14.01 20.80
CA ILE A 60 3.59 13.28 20.62
C ILE A 60 2.85 13.67 19.34
N ALA A 61 3.03 14.91 18.86
CA ALA A 61 2.38 15.39 17.64
C ALA A 61 2.71 14.54 16.40
N CYS A 62 3.92 13.98 16.30
CA CYS A 62 4.29 13.07 15.20
C CYS A 62 3.48 11.79 15.27
N ALA A 63 3.36 11.16 16.45
CA ALA A 63 2.55 9.97 16.62
C ALA A 63 1.05 10.27 16.38
N GLY A 64 0.51 11.35 16.95
CA GLY A 64 -0.88 11.73 16.79
C GLY A 64 -1.29 12.09 15.35
N SER A 65 -0.35 12.59 14.53
CA SER A 65 -0.66 12.95 13.14
C SER A 65 -0.70 11.74 12.18
N SER A 66 -0.11 10.62 12.55
CA SER A 66 0.10 9.51 11.61
C SER A 66 -0.50 8.18 12.07
N TRP A 67 -0.71 7.98 13.37
CA TRP A 67 -1.09 6.68 13.93
C TRP A 67 -2.43 6.16 13.40
N ASP A 68 -3.47 6.99 13.43
CA ASP A 68 -4.83 6.58 13.06
C ASP A 68 -5.19 6.82 11.59
N ASN A 69 -4.26 7.39 10.82
CA ASN A 69 -4.55 7.80 9.45
C ASN A 69 -4.64 6.63 8.45
N ARG A 70 -4.44 5.38 8.91
CA ARG A 70 -4.39 4.25 7.97
C ARG A 70 -4.92 2.97 8.58
N GLY A 71 -6.00 2.52 7.98
CA GLY A 71 -6.52 1.19 8.22
C GLY A 71 -5.50 0.13 7.75
N THR A 72 -5.43 -0.94 8.48
CA THR A 72 -4.91 -2.23 8.05
C THR A 72 -5.58 -3.27 8.92
N ARG A 73 -5.93 -4.42 8.34
CA ARG A 73 -6.53 -5.51 9.09
C ARG A 73 -5.49 -6.60 9.31
N SER A 74 -5.44 -7.11 10.53
CA SER A 74 -4.55 -8.21 10.91
C SER A 74 -5.36 -9.40 11.38
N SER A 75 -4.94 -10.60 11.02
CA SER A 75 -5.50 -11.83 11.53
C SER A 75 -5.01 -12.11 12.97
N GLY A 76 -5.79 -12.91 13.72
CA GLY A 76 -5.48 -13.26 15.09
C GLY A 76 -6.18 -12.38 16.12
N SER A 77 -6.73 -13.01 17.16
CA SER A 77 -7.56 -12.37 18.17
C SER A 77 -6.80 -11.51 19.19
N THR A 78 -5.48 -11.66 19.25
CA THR A 78 -4.60 -11.00 20.24
C THR A 78 -3.64 -9.98 19.66
N LEU A 79 -3.71 -9.74 18.34
CA LEU A 79 -2.80 -8.85 17.67
C LEU A 79 -3.36 -7.43 17.62
N PHE A 80 -2.86 -6.59 18.49
CA PHE A 80 -3.12 -5.16 18.49
C PHE A 80 -1.89 -4.46 17.94
N ARG A 81 -2.10 -3.42 17.14
CA ARG A 81 -1.03 -2.52 16.77
C ARG A 81 -0.54 -1.80 18.03
N ILE A 82 0.67 -2.14 18.45
CA ILE A 82 1.30 -1.57 19.63
C ILE A 82 2.00 -0.28 19.20
N GLY A 83 1.40 0.87 19.50
CA GLY A 83 1.96 2.18 19.22
C GLY A 83 2.34 2.91 20.49
N MET A 84 3.56 3.42 20.53
CA MET A 84 4.09 4.21 21.63
C MET A 84 4.82 5.44 21.10
N THR A 85 4.94 6.46 21.93
CA THR A 85 5.79 7.62 21.66
C THR A 85 6.69 7.87 22.85
N THR A 86 7.87 8.41 22.61
CA THR A 86 8.74 8.91 23.69
C THR A 86 8.25 10.22 24.26
N ASP A 87 7.36 10.92 23.54
CA ASP A 87 6.78 12.21 23.93
C ASP A 87 7.84 13.18 24.45
N LEU A 88 8.83 13.44 23.59
CA LEU A 88 9.92 14.36 23.96
C LEU A 88 9.39 15.77 24.19
N THR A 89 9.60 16.27 25.41
CA THR A 89 9.31 17.64 25.79
C THR A 89 10.50 18.56 25.51
N GLU A 90 10.26 19.87 25.51
CA GLU A 90 11.36 20.88 25.40
C GLU A 90 12.40 20.68 26.48
N GLN A 91 12.00 20.34 27.72
CA GLN A 91 12.93 20.07 28.81
C GLN A 91 13.82 18.85 28.53
N ASP A 92 13.26 17.79 27.94
CA ASP A 92 14.04 16.59 27.58
C ASP A 92 15.09 16.93 26.52
N VAL A 93 14.73 17.77 25.55
CA VAL A 93 15.63 18.24 24.49
C VAL A 93 16.77 19.09 25.11
N ILE A 94 16.43 20.09 25.92
CA ILE A 94 17.41 20.99 26.56
C ILE A 94 18.38 20.21 27.49
N MET A 95 17.86 19.20 28.17
CA MET A 95 18.63 18.36 29.11
C MET A 95 19.33 17.18 28.48
N GLY A 96 19.23 16.99 27.15
CA GLY A 96 19.84 15.86 26.45
C GLY A 96 19.32 14.49 26.90
N ARG A 97 18.01 14.38 27.20
CA ARG A 97 17.41 13.15 27.74
C ARG A 97 16.77 12.23 26.67
N GLY A 98 16.86 12.58 25.39
CA GLY A 98 16.18 11.84 24.31
C GLY A 98 16.53 10.37 24.27
N GLU A 99 17.81 10.03 24.20
CA GLU A 99 18.28 8.65 24.16
C GLU A 99 17.86 7.84 25.42
N LYS A 100 17.92 8.45 26.60
CA LYS A 100 17.50 7.82 27.85
C LYS A 100 15.99 7.51 27.83
N ARG A 101 15.17 8.46 27.35
CA ARG A 101 13.72 8.25 27.21
C ARG A 101 13.40 7.15 26.20
N LEU A 102 14.12 7.13 25.08
CA LEU A 102 13.97 6.06 24.07
C LEU A 102 14.28 4.70 24.67
N PHE A 103 15.41 4.57 25.36
CA PHE A 103 15.78 3.30 26.00
C PHE A 103 14.72 2.80 26.99
N HIS A 104 14.18 3.70 27.82
CA HIS A 104 13.09 3.36 28.74
C HIS A 104 11.80 2.97 28.02
N ALA A 105 11.41 3.66 26.93
CA ALA A 105 10.24 3.34 26.14
C ALA A 105 10.35 1.94 25.50
N ILE A 106 11.53 1.59 24.97
CA ILE A 106 11.78 0.24 24.43
C ILE A 106 11.59 -0.82 25.53
N LYS A 107 12.22 -0.64 26.68
CA LYS A 107 12.05 -1.58 27.83
C LYS A 107 10.60 -1.71 28.26
N GLN A 108 9.88 -0.60 28.35
CA GLN A 108 8.46 -0.60 28.70
C GLN A 108 7.64 -1.36 27.67
N ALA A 109 7.86 -1.15 26.36
CA ALA A 109 7.17 -1.87 25.31
C ALA A 109 7.40 -3.38 25.42
N VAL A 110 8.65 -3.80 25.59
CA VAL A 110 9.00 -5.23 25.70
C VAL A 110 8.37 -5.86 26.93
N ASN A 111 8.48 -5.21 28.08
CA ASN A 111 7.96 -5.75 29.35
C ASN A 111 6.42 -5.80 29.39
N THR A 112 5.75 -4.87 28.73
CA THR A 112 4.29 -4.77 28.77
C THR A 112 3.61 -5.67 27.75
N TYR A 113 4.16 -5.75 26.55
CA TYR A 113 3.49 -6.35 25.40
C TYR A 113 4.16 -7.61 24.86
N SER A 114 5.40 -7.89 25.25
CA SER A 114 6.20 -9.04 24.76
C SER A 114 6.17 -9.16 23.23
N PRO A 115 6.47 -8.07 22.47
CA PRO A 115 6.41 -8.08 21.02
C PRO A 115 7.50 -8.95 20.41
N ALA A 116 7.30 -9.42 19.18
CA ALA A 116 8.32 -10.17 18.44
C ALA A 116 9.56 -9.30 18.10
N ALA A 117 9.37 -7.99 17.93
CA ALA A 117 10.42 -7.00 17.72
C ALA A 117 9.91 -5.60 18.08
N VAL A 118 10.83 -4.62 18.09
CA VAL A 118 10.49 -3.20 18.27
C VAL A 118 11.03 -2.40 17.09
N PHE A 119 10.18 -1.60 16.45
CA PHE A 119 10.59 -0.62 15.44
C PHE A 119 10.63 0.78 16.06
N VAL A 120 11.76 1.46 15.89
CA VAL A 120 11.98 2.82 16.41
C VAL A 120 12.04 3.79 15.25
N TYR A 121 11.07 4.70 15.16
CA TYR A 121 11.02 5.74 14.13
C TYR A 121 11.66 7.01 14.63
N ASN A 122 12.79 7.42 14.04
CA ASN A 122 13.42 8.69 14.33
C ASN A 122 12.68 9.84 13.64
N THR A 123 12.21 10.81 14.43
CA THR A 123 11.52 11.99 13.89
C THR A 123 12.41 13.21 13.81
N CYS A 124 11.85 14.38 13.45
CA CYS A 124 12.64 15.59 13.20
C CYS A 124 13.42 16.08 14.42
N VAL A 125 12.81 16.06 15.61
CA VAL A 125 13.44 16.64 16.81
C VAL A 125 14.68 15.85 17.23
N PRO A 126 14.59 14.53 17.49
CA PRO A 126 15.77 13.78 17.90
C PRO A 126 16.85 13.70 16.79
N ALA A 127 16.46 13.73 15.52
CA ALA A 127 17.42 13.79 14.43
C ALA A 127 18.20 15.13 14.40
N LEU A 128 17.57 16.24 14.78
CA LEU A 128 18.23 17.54 14.88
C LEU A 128 19.06 17.68 16.15
N THR A 129 18.67 17.06 17.26
CA THR A 129 19.45 17.05 18.52
C THR A 129 20.62 16.10 18.46
N GLY A 130 20.65 15.20 17.47
CA GLY A 130 21.77 14.27 17.26
C GLY A 130 21.70 13.02 18.13
N ASP A 131 20.49 12.58 18.53
CA ASP A 131 20.29 11.35 19.27
C ASP A 131 20.77 10.14 18.44
N ASP A 132 21.66 9.31 18.99
CA ASP A 132 22.13 8.09 18.34
C ASP A 132 21.16 6.94 18.59
N ILE A 133 20.07 6.93 17.78
CA ILE A 133 19.05 5.87 17.87
C ILE A 133 19.63 4.48 17.58
N SER A 134 20.68 4.38 16.77
CA SER A 134 21.29 3.09 16.42
C SER A 134 22.01 2.49 17.62
N ALA A 135 22.77 3.30 18.35
CA ALA A 135 23.42 2.87 19.60
C ALA A 135 22.40 2.47 20.67
N VAL A 136 21.33 3.27 20.85
CA VAL A 136 20.26 2.97 21.81
C VAL A 136 19.53 1.68 21.44
N CYS A 137 19.17 1.49 20.18
CA CYS A 137 18.50 0.28 19.73
C CYS A 137 19.36 -0.97 19.95
N LYS A 138 20.66 -0.90 19.63
CA LYS A 138 21.60 -2.00 19.87
C LYS A 138 21.68 -2.36 21.36
N ALA A 139 21.91 -1.37 22.23
CA ALA A 139 22.00 -1.59 23.68
C ALA A 139 20.69 -2.15 24.26
N ALA A 140 19.55 -1.66 23.77
CA ALA A 140 18.24 -2.15 24.21
C ALA A 140 18.00 -3.59 23.73
N ALA A 141 18.35 -3.95 22.50
CA ALA A 141 18.22 -5.29 21.97
C ALA A 141 19.05 -6.30 22.79
N GLU A 142 20.31 -5.95 23.11
CA GLU A 142 21.19 -6.77 23.95
C GLU A 142 20.61 -6.97 25.35
N GLN A 143 20.02 -5.93 25.96
CA GLN A 143 19.45 -6.02 27.31
C GLN A 143 18.10 -6.75 27.35
N CYS A 144 17.24 -6.56 26.36
CA CYS A 144 15.89 -7.10 26.36
C CYS A 144 15.77 -8.45 25.68
N GLY A 145 16.77 -8.90 24.92
CA GLY A 145 16.75 -10.16 24.18
C GLY A 145 15.73 -10.15 23.00
N VAL A 146 15.34 -8.96 22.52
CA VAL A 146 14.36 -8.77 21.44
C VAL A 146 15.01 -7.92 20.36
N ALA A 147 14.72 -8.21 19.09
CA ALA A 147 15.20 -7.39 17.98
C ALA A 147 14.64 -5.97 18.08
N VAL A 148 15.51 -4.95 17.98
CA VAL A 148 15.15 -3.54 17.98
C VAL A 148 15.70 -2.89 16.72
N VAL A 149 14.81 -2.46 15.83
CA VAL A 149 15.15 -1.98 14.48
C VAL A 149 15.08 -0.46 14.42
N PRO A 150 16.21 0.24 14.23
CA PRO A 150 16.21 1.67 14.02
C PRO A 150 15.74 2.02 12.60
N VAL A 151 14.79 2.95 12.50
CA VAL A 151 14.28 3.51 11.24
C VAL A 151 14.53 5.02 11.26
N ASP A 152 15.64 5.44 10.67
CA ASP A 152 16.03 6.85 10.62
C ASP A 152 15.29 7.58 9.50
N CYS A 153 14.13 8.12 9.82
CA CYS A 153 13.15 8.63 8.86
C CYS A 153 12.68 10.07 9.16
N ALA A 154 13.58 10.93 9.67
CA ALA A 154 13.23 12.31 10.03
C ALA A 154 12.46 13.00 8.90
N GLY A 155 11.37 13.68 9.26
CA GLY A 155 10.42 14.23 8.29
C GLY A 155 11.03 15.23 7.30
N PHE A 156 12.07 15.96 7.71
CA PHE A 156 12.76 16.91 6.83
C PHE A 156 13.68 16.24 5.78
N TYR A 157 13.91 14.94 5.84
CA TYR A 157 14.65 14.24 4.78
C TYR A 157 13.89 14.27 3.45
N GLY A 158 12.56 14.24 3.48
CA GLY A 158 11.79 14.30 2.24
C GLY A 158 10.34 13.88 2.36
N THR A 159 9.80 13.45 1.22
CA THR A 159 8.40 13.08 1.09
C THR A 159 8.10 11.68 1.65
N LYS A 160 6.81 11.36 1.75
CA LYS A 160 6.30 10.04 2.09
C LYS A 160 6.94 8.89 1.28
N ASN A 161 7.14 9.08 -0.03
CA ASN A 161 7.73 8.02 -0.87
C ASN A 161 9.18 7.72 -0.47
N LEU A 162 9.94 8.74 -0.01
CA LEU A 162 11.26 8.50 0.56
C LEU A 162 11.16 7.67 1.84
N GLY A 163 10.18 7.96 2.70
CA GLY A 163 9.95 7.19 3.93
C GLY A 163 9.68 5.72 3.66
N ASN A 164 8.87 5.40 2.66
CA ASN A 164 8.65 4.01 2.26
C ASN A 164 9.97 3.30 1.87
N ARG A 165 10.86 3.99 1.15
CA ARG A 165 12.18 3.43 0.79
C ARG A 165 13.10 3.27 1.99
N ILE A 166 13.12 4.25 2.91
CA ILE A 166 13.86 4.14 4.17
C ILE A 166 13.40 2.92 4.98
N ALA A 167 12.08 2.70 5.05
CA ALA A 167 11.52 1.53 5.72
C ALA A 167 11.99 0.23 5.08
N GLY A 168 11.91 0.13 3.75
CA GLY A 168 12.39 -1.04 3.01
C GLY A 168 13.89 -1.27 3.20
N ASP A 169 14.69 -0.22 3.23
CA ASP A 169 16.12 -0.31 3.49
C ASP A 169 16.43 -0.79 4.91
N ALA A 170 15.69 -0.29 5.90
CA ALA A 170 15.82 -0.75 7.29
C ALA A 170 15.44 -2.24 7.42
N MET A 171 14.37 -2.70 6.75
CA MET A 171 14.00 -4.12 6.73
C MET A 171 15.09 -4.97 6.09
N PHE A 172 15.61 -4.55 4.96
CA PHE A 172 16.67 -5.29 4.27
C PHE A 172 17.95 -5.35 5.09
N LYS A 173 18.33 -4.27 5.74
CA LYS A 173 19.57 -4.17 6.53
C LYS A 173 19.50 -4.94 7.85
N HIS A 174 18.36 -4.99 8.51
CA HIS A 174 18.26 -5.44 9.90
C HIS A 174 17.40 -6.69 10.12
N VAL A 175 16.54 -7.05 9.15
CA VAL A 175 15.54 -8.10 9.36
C VAL A 175 15.61 -9.21 8.32
N ILE A 176 15.55 -8.88 7.03
CA ILE A 176 15.52 -9.88 5.95
C ILE A 176 16.83 -10.71 5.97
N GLY A 177 16.70 -12.02 5.93
CA GLY A 177 17.85 -12.95 5.97
C GLY A 177 18.29 -13.36 7.37
N THR A 178 17.61 -12.95 8.42
CA THR A 178 17.98 -13.27 9.81
C THR A 178 17.33 -14.54 10.35
N ALA A 179 16.42 -15.17 9.62
CA ALA A 179 15.81 -16.46 9.97
C ALA A 179 15.47 -17.29 8.73
N GLU A 180 15.42 -18.60 8.89
CA GLU A 180 14.99 -19.53 7.85
C GLU A 180 13.48 -19.81 7.93
N PRO A 181 12.77 -20.03 6.80
CA PRO A 181 11.37 -20.41 6.81
C PRO A 181 11.17 -21.80 7.43
N LEU A 182 9.95 -22.05 7.90
CA LEU A 182 9.60 -23.39 8.35
C LEU A 182 9.69 -24.39 7.20
N PRO A 183 10.14 -25.64 7.48
CA PRO A 183 10.20 -26.66 6.46
C PRO A 183 8.86 -26.86 5.74
N VAL A 184 8.93 -27.11 4.46
CA VAL A 184 7.77 -27.51 3.66
C VAL A 184 7.38 -28.93 4.06
N PRO A 185 6.11 -29.23 4.43
CA PRO A 185 5.68 -30.60 4.68
C PRO A 185 5.92 -31.50 3.47
N PRO A 186 6.21 -32.81 3.65
CA PRO A 186 6.43 -33.74 2.55
C PRO A 186 5.26 -33.74 1.53
N ALA A 187 5.60 -33.97 0.25
CA ALA A 187 4.59 -33.98 -0.84
C ALA A 187 3.46 -35.00 -0.61
N SER A 188 3.71 -36.09 0.10
CA SER A 188 2.70 -37.08 0.50
C SER A 188 1.60 -36.51 1.41
N GLN A 189 1.87 -35.39 2.10
CA GLN A 189 0.88 -34.69 2.94
C GLN A 189 0.11 -33.59 2.18
N ARG A 190 0.32 -33.47 0.86
CA ARG A 190 -0.18 -32.37 0.03
C ARG A 190 -0.72 -32.87 -1.31
N ASP A 191 -1.22 -34.06 -1.37
CA ASP A 191 -1.76 -34.68 -2.60
C ASP A 191 -0.79 -34.62 -3.81
N GLY A 192 0.52 -34.67 -3.54
CA GLY A 192 1.56 -34.61 -4.58
C GLY A 192 1.86 -33.21 -5.13
N ILE A 193 1.29 -32.15 -4.56
CA ILE A 193 1.52 -30.78 -5.01
C ILE A 193 2.91 -30.29 -4.57
N THR A 194 3.71 -29.84 -5.52
CA THR A 194 4.96 -29.11 -5.25
C THR A 194 4.62 -27.74 -4.70
N VAL A 195 5.29 -27.35 -3.62
CA VAL A 195 5.11 -26.03 -3.03
C VAL A 195 6.23 -25.10 -3.45
N HIS A 196 5.81 -23.91 -3.86
CA HIS A 196 6.68 -22.81 -4.23
C HIS A 196 6.53 -21.65 -3.27
N ASP A 197 7.66 -21.16 -2.76
CA ASP A 197 7.71 -20.04 -1.83
C ASP A 197 7.74 -18.70 -2.57
N VAL A 198 6.84 -17.80 -2.23
CA VAL A 198 6.71 -16.48 -2.86
C VAL A 198 6.55 -15.38 -1.83
N ASN A 199 6.83 -14.13 -2.22
CA ASN A 199 6.50 -12.95 -1.42
C ASN A 199 5.57 -12.02 -2.19
N LEU A 200 4.73 -11.30 -1.43
CA LEU A 200 4.01 -10.12 -1.88
C LEU A 200 4.64 -8.87 -1.26
N ILE A 201 4.96 -7.87 -2.06
CA ILE A 201 5.67 -6.65 -1.61
C ILE A 201 4.81 -5.42 -1.92
N GLY A 202 4.51 -4.63 -0.89
CA GLY A 202 3.68 -3.44 -1.01
C GLY A 202 2.18 -3.69 -0.87
N GLU A 203 1.79 -4.88 -0.41
CA GLU A 203 0.43 -5.18 0.02
C GLU A 203 0.24 -4.72 1.48
N TYR A 204 -0.87 -4.04 1.77
CA TYR A 204 -1.13 -3.46 3.10
C TYR A 204 -2.34 -4.04 3.81
N ASN A 205 -3.12 -4.89 3.18
CA ASN A 205 -4.33 -5.51 3.72
C ASN A 205 -5.27 -4.51 4.41
N ILE A 206 -5.52 -3.36 3.78
CA ILE A 206 -6.22 -2.23 4.40
C ILE A 206 -7.65 -2.62 4.83
N ALA A 207 -8.40 -3.26 3.95
CA ALA A 207 -9.77 -3.71 4.22
C ALA A 207 -9.89 -5.23 4.35
N GLY A 208 -8.78 -5.94 4.48
CA GLY A 208 -8.74 -7.40 4.51
C GLY A 208 -8.77 -8.03 3.12
N GLU A 209 -8.49 -7.24 2.07
CA GLU A 209 -8.57 -7.67 0.69
C GLU A 209 -7.61 -8.80 0.33
N PHE A 210 -6.42 -8.81 0.91
CA PHE A 210 -5.43 -9.85 0.73
C PHE A 210 -5.98 -11.24 1.11
N TRP A 211 -6.83 -11.32 2.12
CA TRP A 211 -7.43 -12.60 2.54
C TRP A 211 -8.33 -13.23 1.48
N ASN A 212 -8.87 -12.44 0.54
CA ASN A 212 -9.67 -12.94 -0.56
C ASN A 212 -8.86 -13.81 -1.54
N VAL A 213 -7.55 -13.58 -1.64
CA VAL A 213 -6.68 -14.29 -2.58
C VAL A 213 -5.92 -15.45 -1.95
N LEU A 214 -5.79 -15.49 -0.62
CA LEU A 214 -5.08 -16.57 0.09
C LEU A 214 -5.54 -17.99 -0.30
N PRO A 215 -6.85 -18.29 -0.38
CA PRO A 215 -7.31 -19.64 -0.77
C PRO A 215 -6.83 -20.07 -2.16
N LEU A 216 -6.62 -19.11 -3.08
CA LEU A 216 -6.13 -19.39 -4.43
C LEU A 216 -4.64 -19.74 -4.40
N PHE A 217 -3.86 -19.06 -3.56
CA PHE A 217 -2.45 -19.41 -3.34
C PHE A 217 -2.32 -20.81 -2.75
N ASP A 218 -3.11 -21.12 -1.72
CA ASP A 218 -3.10 -22.44 -1.07
C ASP A 218 -3.45 -23.57 -2.06
N GLU A 219 -4.49 -23.38 -2.89
CA GLU A 219 -4.92 -24.34 -3.91
C GLU A 219 -3.80 -24.62 -4.93
N LEU A 220 -3.06 -23.60 -5.33
CA LEU A 220 -1.98 -23.72 -6.30
C LEU A 220 -0.69 -24.30 -5.69
N GLY A 221 -0.59 -24.38 -4.37
CA GLY A 221 0.64 -24.75 -3.70
C GLY A 221 1.67 -23.59 -3.67
N LEU A 222 1.21 -22.36 -3.75
CA LEU A 222 2.03 -21.17 -3.58
C LEU A 222 2.04 -20.79 -2.10
N ARG A 223 3.16 -21.01 -1.40
CA ARG A 223 3.29 -20.60 0.00
C ARG A 223 3.81 -19.17 0.07
N ILE A 224 3.01 -18.27 0.63
CA ILE A 224 3.43 -16.92 0.87
C ILE A 224 4.34 -16.91 2.10
N LEU A 225 5.63 -16.63 1.92
CA LEU A 225 6.57 -16.45 3.04
C LEU A 225 6.30 -15.16 3.78
N CYS A 226 6.00 -14.10 3.05
CA CYS A 226 5.66 -12.80 3.62
C CYS A 226 4.78 -11.99 2.66
N SER A 227 3.72 -11.40 3.20
CA SER A 227 3.03 -10.27 2.57
C SER A 227 3.57 -8.99 3.22
N LEU A 228 4.59 -8.36 2.62
CA LEU A 228 5.20 -7.16 3.17
C LEU A 228 4.39 -5.93 2.74
N SER A 229 3.67 -5.32 3.65
CA SER A 229 3.64 -5.51 5.10
C SER A 229 2.27 -5.92 5.65
N GLY A 230 1.24 -6.07 4.80
CA GLY A 230 -0.14 -6.32 5.22
C GLY A 230 -0.33 -7.67 5.90
N ASP A 231 -0.77 -7.66 7.15
CA ASP A 231 -0.95 -8.83 8.00
C ASP A 231 0.33 -9.67 8.23
N ALA A 232 1.51 -9.07 7.98
CA ALA A 232 2.78 -9.74 8.17
C ALA A 232 3.13 -9.94 9.64
N ARG A 233 3.99 -10.92 9.87
CA ARG A 233 4.67 -11.18 11.15
C ARG A 233 6.15 -10.92 11.01
N PHE A 234 6.80 -10.50 12.08
CA PHE A 234 8.23 -10.22 12.06
C PHE A 234 9.05 -11.40 11.53
N ARG A 235 8.70 -12.62 11.97
CA ARG A 235 9.38 -13.82 11.50
C ARG A 235 9.21 -14.06 10.00
N GLU A 236 8.09 -13.72 9.42
CA GLU A 236 7.86 -13.86 7.98
C GLU A 236 8.78 -12.93 7.20
N VAL A 237 8.91 -11.67 7.66
CA VAL A 237 9.85 -10.70 7.04
C VAL A 237 11.28 -11.21 7.08
N GLN A 238 11.70 -11.87 8.17
CA GLN A 238 13.04 -12.45 8.29
C GLN A 238 13.33 -13.49 7.20
N THR A 239 12.31 -14.21 6.72
CA THR A 239 12.47 -15.34 5.79
C THR A 239 12.35 -14.97 4.31
N MET A 240 12.03 -13.74 3.97
CA MET A 240 11.76 -13.29 2.59
C MET A 240 12.84 -13.64 1.57
N HIS A 241 14.09 -13.76 2.00
CA HIS A 241 15.25 -14.08 1.16
C HIS A 241 15.24 -15.52 0.61
N ARG A 242 14.29 -16.34 1.00
CA ARG A 242 14.15 -17.74 0.55
C ARG A 242 13.01 -17.94 -0.46
N ALA A 243 12.31 -16.89 -0.82
CA ALA A 243 11.31 -16.98 -1.86
C ALA A 243 11.92 -17.30 -3.24
N GLN A 244 11.14 -17.89 -4.11
CA GLN A 244 11.50 -18.20 -5.49
C GLN A 244 11.03 -17.11 -6.47
N ALA A 245 10.00 -16.35 -6.09
CA ALA A 245 9.52 -15.21 -6.85
C ALA A 245 8.87 -14.16 -5.95
N ASN A 246 8.90 -12.90 -6.36
CA ASN A 246 8.24 -11.80 -5.69
C ASN A 246 7.20 -11.16 -6.63
N MET A 247 6.06 -10.76 -6.08
CA MET A 247 5.13 -9.86 -6.75
C MET A 247 5.15 -8.52 -6.04
N VAL A 248 5.29 -7.43 -6.79
CA VAL A 248 5.21 -6.06 -6.28
C VAL A 248 3.81 -5.52 -6.57
N VAL A 249 3.05 -5.25 -5.51
CA VAL A 249 1.68 -4.74 -5.61
C VAL A 249 1.65 -3.22 -5.74
N CYS A 250 2.70 -2.54 -5.30
CA CYS A 250 2.81 -1.08 -5.41
C CYS A 250 4.22 -0.64 -5.77
N ALA A 251 4.43 -0.24 -7.03
CA ALA A 251 5.72 0.19 -7.57
C ALA A 251 6.37 1.38 -6.83
N LYS A 252 5.60 2.18 -6.10
CA LYS A 252 6.12 3.32 -5.32
C LYS A 252 6.40 3.00 -3.85
N ALA A 253 5.96 1.84 -3.39
CA ALA A 253 6.20 1.41 -2.03
C ALA A 253 7.05 0.13 -2.04
N LEU A 254 8.18 0.16 -1.35
CA LEU A 254 9.02 -1.00 -1.11
C LEU A 254 9.62 -1.68 -2.37
N LEU A 255 9.54 -1.07 -3.56
CA LEU A 255 10.20 -1.59 -4.77
C LEU A 255 11.71 -1.79 -4.57
N ASN A 256 12.34 -0.95 -3.74
CA ASN A 256 13.75 -1.12 -3.37
C ASN A 256 14.02 -2.47 -2.67
N VAL A 257 13.06 -3.02 -1.91
CA VAL A 257 13.19 -4.35 -1.31
C VAL A 257 13.21 -5.43 -2.41
N ALA A 258 12.26 -5.38 -3.36
CA ALA A 258 12.21 -6.34 -4.47
C ALA A 258 13.50 -6.31 -5.30
N ARG A 259 14.01 -5.12 -5.61
CA ARG A 259 15.28 -4.95 -6.34
C ARG A 259 16.48 -5.50 -5.59
N LYS A 260 16.57 -5.25 -4.29
CA LYS A 260 17.64 -5.81 -3.45
C LYS A 260 17.54 -7.33 -3.35
N LEU A 261 16.33 -7.88 -3.19
CA LEU A 261 16.11 -9.32 -3.22
C LEU A 261 16.54 -9.94 -4.56
N GLN A 262 16.28 -9.26 -5.67
CA GLN A 262 16.76 -9.69 -6.99
C GLN A 262 18.28 -9.61 -7.12
N THR A 263 18.90 -8.51 -6.67
CA THR A 263 20.35 -8.31 -6.79
C THR A 263 21.14 -9.25 -5.89
N ASP A 264 20.74 -9.37 -4.63
CA ASP A 264 21.56 -10.03 -3.60
C ASP A 264 21.20 -11.51 -3.45
N TYR A 265 19.94 -11.90 -3.73
CA TYR A 265 19.44 -13.27 -3.60
C TYR A 265 18.96 -13.87 -4.93
N GLN A 266 19.03 -13.10 -6.03
CA GLN A 266 18.64 -13.53 -7.39
C GLN A 266 17.16 -13.95 -7.50
N ILE A 267 16.29 -13.40 -6.64
CA ILE A 267 14.87 -13.68 -6.64
C ILE A 267 14.19 -12.76 -7.68
N PRO A 268 13.64 -13.30 -8.77
CA PRO A 268 12.95 -12.49 -9.78
C PRO A 268 11.68 -11.86 -9.20
N PHE A 269 11.27 -10.72 -9.79
CA PHE A 269 10.01 -10.10 -9.44
C PHE A 269 9.27 -9.56 -10.67
N PHE A 270 7.96 -9.42 -10.51
CA PHE A 270 7.09 -8.73 -11.44
C PHE A 270 6.17 -7.75 -10.71
N GLU A 271 5.63 -6.77 -11.42
CA GLU A 271 4.58 -5.89 -10.91
C GLU A 271 3.21 -6.45 -11.31
N GLY A 272 2.34 -6.64 -10.33
CA GLY A 272 1.03 -7.24 -10.52
C GLY A 272 -0.05 -6.61 -9.67
N SER A 273 -1.28 -7.03 -9.88
CA SER A 273 -2.44 -6.59 -9.12
C SER A 273 -3.46 -7.71 -8.99
N PHE A 274 -4.20 -7.69 -7.89
CA PHE A 274 -5.38 -8.54 -7.71
C PHE A 274 -6.69 -7.76 -7.87
N TYR A 275 -6.64 -6.52 -8.35
CA TYR A 275 -7.84 -5.75 -8.70
C TYR A 275 -8.30 -6.09 -10.11
N GLY A 276 -9.53 -6.56 -10.24
CA GLY A 276 -10.09 -6.99 -11.53
C GLY A 276 -9.95 -8.49 -11.77
N VAL A 277 -10.83 -9.01 -12.62
CA VAL A 277 -10.80 -10.43 -13.05
C VAL A 277 -9.54 -10.66 -13.89
N THR A 278 -9.34 -9.79 -14.88
CA THR A 278 -8.22 -9.87 -15.82
C THR A 278 -6.87 -9.83 -15.12
N ASP A 279 -6.65 -8.83 -14.24
CA ASP A 279 -5.37 -8.66 -13.56
C ASP A 279 -5.11 -9.73 -12.50
N THR A 280 -6.15 -10.22 -11.81
CA THR A 280 -6.03 -11.36 -10.88
C THR A 280 -5.56 -12.61 -11.61
N SER A 281 -6.19 -12.95 -12.75
CA SER A 281 -5.78 -14.07 -13.58
C SER A 281 -4.34 -13.93 -14.08
N GLN A 282 -3.99 -12.74 -14.55
CA GLN A 282 -2.65 -12.46 -15.05
C GLN A 282 -1.58 -12.57 -13.95
N ALA A 283 -1.85 -12.11 -12.72
CA ALA A 283 -0.91 -12.23 -11.62
C ALA A 283 -0.54 -13.68 -11.30
N PHE A 284 -1.52 -14.59 -11.32
CA PHE A 284 -1.25 -16.02 -11.13
C PHE A 284 -0.50 -16.66 -12.32
N ARG A 285 -0.78 -16.23 -13.56
CA ARG A 285 -0.01 -16.65 -14.74
C ARG A 285 1.46 -16.23 -14.66
N GLU A 286 1.73 -14.99 -14.21
CA GLU A 286 3.10 -14.50 -14.02
C GLU A 286 3.86 -15.31 -12.97
N PHE A 287 3.23 -15.69 -11.84
CA PHE A 287 3.84 -16.60 -10.88
C PHE A 287 4.16 -17.96 -11.52
N ALA A 288 3.20 -18.57 -12.24
CA ALA A 288 3.42 -19.87 -12.89
C ALA A 288 4.55 -19.81 -13.91
N GLN A 289 4.64 -18.71 -14.67
CA GLN A 289 5.70 -18.49 -15.65
C GLN A 289 7.07 -18.34 -14.98
N LEU A 290 7.19 -17.51 -13.94
CA LEU A 290 8.45 -17.29 -13.25
C LEU A 290 8.96 -18.54 -12.52
N LEU A 291 8.05 -19.33 -11.96
CA LEU A 291 8.39 -20.56 -11.24
C LEU A 291 8.68 -21.73 -12.17
N ASN A 292 8.31 -21.62 -13.45
CA ASN A 292 8.62 -22.59 -14.51
C ASN A 292 8.31 -24.05 -14.17
N ASP A 293 7.14 -24.28 -13.51
CA ASP A 293 6.62 -25.61 -13.19
C ASP A 293 5.40 -25.90 -14.08
N PRO A 294 5.50 -26.88 -15.03
CA PRO A 294 4.37 -27.23 -15.91
C PRO A 294 3.11 -27.70 -15.17
N SER A 295 3.29 -28.36 -14.01
CA SER A 295 2.17 -28.81 -13.18
C SER A 295 1.46 -27.62 -12.52
N LEU A 296 2.21 -26.64 -12.02
CA LEU A 296 1.66 -25.39 -11.52
C LEU A 296 0.94 -24.63 -12.63
N THR A 297 1.53 -24.52 -13.82
CA THR A 297 0.90 -23.86 -14.98
C THR A 297 -0.45 -24.48 -15.31
N ALA A 298 -0.53 -25.81 -15.36
CA ALA A 298 -1.79 -26.51 -15.65
C ALA A 298 -2.85 -26.27 -14.54
N ARG A 299 -2.45 -26.32 -13.27
CA ARG A 299 -3.36 -26.02 -12.15
C ARG A 299 -3.83 -24.57 -12.19
N THR A 300 -2.94 -23.64 -12.50
CA THR A 300 -3.24 -22.20 -12.61
C THR A 300 -4.30 -21.95 -13.67
N GLU A 301 -4.15 -22.49 -14.89
CA GLU A 301 -5.15 -22.30 -15.93
C GLU A 301 -6.50 -22.94 -15.58
N ALA A 302 -6.49 -24.11 -14.95
CA ALA A 302 -7.71 -24.78 -14.50
C ALA A 302 -8.44 -23.96 -13.42
N MET A 303 -7.71 -23.43 -12.46
CA MET A 303 -8.25 -22.55 -11.40
C MET A 303 -8.81 -21.27 -12.01
N ILE A 304 -8.08 -20.61 -12.91
CA ILE A 304 -8.52 -19.38 -13.59
C ILE A 304 -9.81 -19.64 -14.36
N ALA A 305 -9.86 -20.67 -15.20
CA ALA A 305 -11.04 -20.98 -15.99
C ALA A 305 -12.29 -21.22 -15.12
N ARG A 306 -12.12 -21.91 -14.00
CA ARG A 306 -13.20 -22.13 -13.03
C ARG A 306 -13.66 -20.85 -12.36
N GLU A 307 -12.72 -20.04 -11.85
CA GLU A 307 -13.07 -18.80 -11.12
C GLU A 307 -13.63 -17.73 -12.07
N GLU A 308 -13.09 -17.60 -13.29
CA GLU A 308 -13.63 -16.68 -14.29
C GLU A 308 -15.07 -17.07 -14.71
N ALA A 309 -15.36 -18.35 -14.92
CA ALA A 309 -16.72 -18.81 -15.22
C ALA A 309 -17.69 -18.48 -14.07
N LYS A 310 -17.28 -18.76 -12.84
CA LYS A 310 -18.06 -18.47 -11.64
C LYS A 310 -18.32 -16.96 -11.45
N ILE A 311 -17.26 -16.15 -11.52
CA ILE A 311 -17.38 -14.71 -11.26
C ILE A 311 -18.15 -14.00 -12.36
N ASN A 312 -18.01 -14.39 -13.62
CA ASN A 312 -18.76 -13.79 -14.73
C ASN A 312 -20.26 -13.93 -14.51
N THR A 313 -20.74 -15.11 -14.09
CA THR A 313 -22.16 -15.32 -13.75
C THR A 313 -22.62 -14.41 -12.61
N LEU A 314 -21.78 -14.18 -11.60
CA LEU A 314 -22.10 -13.31 -10.46
C LEU A 314 -22.06 -11.82 -10.82
N LEU A 315 -21.26 -11.43 -11.80
CA LEU A 315 -21.11 -10.03 -12.22
C LEU A 315 -22.16 -9.57 -13.24
N ASP A 316 -22.77 -10.49 -14.00
CA ASP A 316 -23.72 -10.12 -15.07
C ASP A 316 -24.84 -9.20 -14.60
N PRO A 317 -25.54 -9.43 -13.46
CA PRO A 317 -26.60 -8.54 -13.00
C PRO A 317 -26.11 -7.13 -12.65
N TRP A 318 -24.84 -7.02 -12.22
CA TRP A 318 -24.20 -5.74 -11.90
C TRP A 318 -23.73 -5.02 -13.15
N ARG A 319 -23.18 -5.75 -14.13
CA ARG A 319 -22.76 -5.21 -15.43
C ARG A 319 -23.90 -4.50 -16.14
N ASP A 320 -25.11 -5.04 -16.10
CA ASP A 320 -26.28 -4.43 -16.71
C ASP A 320 -26.62 -3.06 -16.09
N GLN A 321 -26.36 -2.91 -14.78
CA GLN A 321 -26.59 -1.66 -14.05
C GLN A 321 -25.46 -0.64 -14.22
N LEU A 322 -24.24 -1.11 -14.44
CA LEU A 322 -23.02 -0.30 -14.46
C LEU A 322 -22.58 0.09 -15.88
N ARG A 323 -23.04 -0.65 -16.90
CA ARG A 323 -22.63 -0.47 -18.29
C ARG A 323 -22.78 0.97 -18.77
N GLY A 324 -21.68 1.50 -19.31
CA GLY A 324 -21.63 2.85 -19.89
C GLY A 324 -21.62 3.99 -18.86
N LYS A 325 -21.61 3.70 -17.57
CA LYS A 325 -21.40 4.74 -16.55
C LYS A 325 -19.96 5.27 -16.65
N ARG A 326 -19.84 6.59 -16.56
CA ARG A 326 -18.59 7.33 -16.80
C ARG A 326 -17.86 7.59 -15.49
N VAL A 327 -16.63 7.09 -15.40
CA VAL A 327 -15.82 7.16 -14.17
C VAL A 327 -14.66 8.11 -14.34
N LEU A 328 -14.54 9.07 -13.41
CA LEU A 328 -13.31 9.80 -13.18
C LEU A 328 -12.52 9.07 -12.08
N LEU A 329 -11.39 8.48 -12.43
CA LEU A 329 -10.50 7.78 -11.48
C LEU A 329 -9.37 8.71 -11.06
N TYR A 330 -9.17 8.92 -9.77
CA TYR A 330 -8.04 9.69 -9.28
C TYR A 330 -7.30 8.94 -8.17
N THR A 331 -6.38 8.10 -8.58
CA THR A 331 -5.48 7.33 -7.71
C THR A 331 -4.03 7.47 -8.19
N GLY A 332 -3.14 6.54 -7.83
CA GLY A 332 -1.76 6.51 -8.30
C GLY A 332 -1.11 5.14 -8.08
N GLY A 333 0.06 4.94 -8.68
CA GLY A 333 0.76 3.66 -8.69
C GLY A 333 -0.04 2.57 -9.41
N VAL A 334 0.11 1.33 -9.00
CA VAL A 334 -0.59 0.17 -9.59
C VAL A 334 -2.10 0.39 -9.71
N LYS A 335 -2.74 1.03 -8.74
CA LYS A 335 -4.18 1.33 -8.81
C LYS A 335 -4.59 2.26 -9.94
N SER A 336 -3.67 3.02 -10.54
CA SER A 336 -4.00 3.92 -11.65
C SER A 336 -4.26 3.19 -12.97
N TRP A 337 -3.81 1.94 -13.11
CA TRP A 337 -4.09 1.08 -14.26
C TRP A 337 -4.94 -0.13 -13.90
N SER A 338 -4.70 -0.78 -12.76
CA SER A 338 -5.43 -1.99 -12.39
C SER A 338 -6.90 -1.72 -12.07
N ILE A 339 -7.22 -0.58 -11.45
CA ILE A 339 -8.63 -0.19 -11.26
C ILE A 339 -9.28 0.17 -12.60
N VAL A 340 -8.53 0.74 -13.56
CA VAL A 340 -9.06 0.94 -14.92
C VAL A 340 -9.48 -0.40 -15.52
N SER A 341 -8.61 -1.41 -15.47
CA SER A 341 -8.90 -2.76 -15.95
C SER A 341 -10.13 -3.35 -15.23
N ALA A 342 -10.16 -3.28 -13.90
CA ALA A 342 -11.30 -3.76 -13.10
C ALA A 342 -12.64 -3.09 -13.47
N LEU A 343 -12.64 -1.79 -13.73
CA LEU A 343 -13.83 -1.05 -14.13
C LEU A 343 -14.29 -1.43 -15.54
N GLN A 344 -13.34 -1.69 -16.45
CA GLN A 344 -13.66 -2.21 -17.79
C GLN A 344 -14.24 -3.63 -17.73
N ASP A 345 -13.75 -4.50 -16.85
CA ASP A 345 -14.33 -5.83 -16.58
C ASP A 345 -15.83 -5.74 -16.18
N LEU A 346 -16.22 -4.61 -15.57
CA LEU A 346 -17.63 -4.31 -15.20
C LEU A 346 -18.42 -3.54 -16.25
N GLY A 347 -17.81 -3.16 -17.37
CA GLY A 347 -18.45 -2.43 -18.45
C GLY A 347 -18.60 -0.93 -18.23
N LEU A 348 -17.85 -0.34 -17.26
CA LEU A 348 -17.81 1.10 -17.06
C LEU A 348 -16.83 1.76 -18.04
N GLU A 349 -17.05 3.04 -18.34
CA GLU A 349 -16.18 3.87 -19.17
C GLU A 349 -15.30 4.74 -18.26
N VAL A 350 -13.99 4.45 -18.20
CA VAL A 350 -13.05 5.33 -17.50
C VAL A 350 -12.68 6.49 -18.41
N VAL A 351 -13.21 7.68 -18.11
CA VAL A 351 -13.06 8.87 -18.97
C VAL A 351 -11.75 9.61 -18.74
N ALA A 352 -11.18 9.50 -17.55
CA ALA A 352 -9.83 9.99 -17.24
C ALA A 352 -9.30 9.30 -15.99
N THR A 353 -7.97 9.20 -15.88
CA THR A 353 -7.29 8.61 -14.71
C THR A 353 -6.19 9.53 -14.17
N GLY A 354 -6.05 9.55 -12.85
CA GLY A 354 -4.99 10.29 -12.16
C GLY A 354 -3.63 9.60 -12.30
N THR A 355 -2.60 10.36 -12.67
CA THR A 355 -1.24 9.84 -12.86
C THR A 355 -0.18 10.59 -12.06
N ASN A 356 -0.59 11.43 -11.13
CA ASN A 356 0.33 12.22 -10.29
C ASN A 356 1.36 11.37 -9.53
N LYS A 357 0.97 10.16 -9.13
CA LYS A 357 1.82 9.22 -8.38
C LYS A 357 2.17 7.97 -9.19
N SER A 358 1.93 7.96 -10.49
CA SER A 358 2.24 6.86 -11.39
C SER A 358 3.66 6.97 -11.93
N THR A 359 4.29 5.84 -12.21
CA THR A 359 5.57 5.74 -12.91
C THR A 359 5.36 5.92 -14.42
N GLU A 360 6.42 5.96 -15.21
CA GLU A 360 6.27 5.97 -16.68
C GLU A 360 5.75 4.61 -17.19
N GLU A 361 6.13 3.52 -16.51
CA GLU A 361 5.62 2.18 -16.77
C GLU A 361 4.11 2.10 -16.48
N ASP A 362 3.65 2.64 -15.34
CA ASP A 362 2.21 2.75 -15.04
C ASP A 362 1.46 3.51 -16.14
N LYS A 363 2.02 4.62 -16.62
CA LYS A 363 1.41 5.43 -17.68
C LYS A 363 1.40 4.71 -19.03
N ALA A 364 2.45 3.94 -19.34
CA ALA A 364 2.48 3.12 -20.53
C ALA A 364 1.37 2.06 -20.49
N ARG A 365 1.21 1.39 -19.36
CA ARG A 365 0.15 0.40 -19.15
C ARG A 365 -1.24 1.00 -19.21
N ILE A 366 -1.44 2.21 -18.67
CA ILE A 366 -2.70 2.95 -18.82
C ILE A 366 -3.00 3.20 -20.31
N ARG A 367 -2.02 3.60 -21.13
CA ARG A 367 -2.22 3.81 -22.57
C ARG A 367 -2.56 2.52 -23.31
N GLU A 368 -1.94 1.42 -22.90
CA GLU A 368 -2.24 0.09 -23.45
C GLU A 368 -3.70 -0.29 -23.18
N ILE A 369 -4.19 -0.09 -21.96
CA ILE A 369 -5.55 -0.45 -21.54
C ILE A 369 -6.61 0.50 -22.10
N MET A 370 -6.36 1.80 -22.09
CA MET A 370 -7.33 2.86 -22.45
C MET A 370 -7.15 3.42 -23.86
N GLY A 371 -6.03 3.11 -24.52
CA GLY A 371 -5.66 3.64 -25.85
C GLY A 371 -4.92 4.98 -25.78
N GLU A 372 -4.34 5.37 -26.92
CA GLU A 372 -3.45 6.55 -27.03
C GLU A 372 -4.13 7.90 -26.69
N LYS A 373 -5.45 7.99 -26.85
CA LYS A 373 -6.24 9.22 -26.56
C LYS A 373 -6.57 9.36 -25.07
N THR A 374 -6.01 8.52 -24.22
CA THR A 374 -6.25 8.50 -22.77
C THR A 374 -6.02 9.86 -22.12
N LYS A 375 -6.97 10.30 -21.32
CA LYS A 375 -6.86 11.52 -20.51
C LYS A 375 -6.21 11.22 -19.17
N MET A 376 -5.01 11.76 -18.98
CA MET A 376 -4.23 11.61 -17.74
C MET A 376 -4.23 12.91 -16.94
N ILE A 377 -4.69 12.85 -15.69
CA ILE A 377 -4.76 13.99 -14.79
C ILE A 377 -3.52 14.00 -13.90
N THR A 378 -2.67 14.99 -14.08
CA THR A 378 -1.46 15.20 -13.26
C THR A 378 -1.68 16.18 -12.11
N ASP A 379 -2.67 17.07 -12.24
CA ASP A 379 -3.05 18.04 -11.22
C ASP A 379 -4.23 17.51 -10.39
N GLY A 380 -3.96 17.11 -9.14
CA GLY A 380 -4.97 16.63 -8.19
C GLY A 380 -5.58 17.70 -7.33
N SER A 381 -5.44 18.97 -7.68
CA SER A 381 -6.12 20.03 -6.93
C SER A 381 -7.65 19.91 -7.04
N PRO A 382 -8.41 20.29 -6.00
CA PRO A 382 -9.87 20.25 -6.05
C PRO A 382 -10.45 21.00 -7.26
N LYS A 383 -9.81 22.10 -7.66
CA LYS A 383 -10.22 22.88 -8.83
C LYS A 383 -10.07 22.10 -10.13
N ALA A 384 -8.92 21.42 -10.30
CA ALA A 384 -8.66 20.62 -11.50
C ALA A 384 -9.61 19.42 -11.58
N LEU A 385 -9.84 18.72 -10.46
CA LEU A 385 -10.77 17.59 -10.41
C LEU A 385 -12.21 18.01 -10.67
N LEU A 386 -12.69 19.14 -10.10
CA LEU A 386 -14.01 19.70 -10.40
C LEU A 386 -14.14 20.06 -11.90
N GLY A 387 -13.09 20.62 -12.49
CA GLY A 387 -13.03 20.89 -13.93
C GLY A 387 -13.14 19.61 -14.76
N ALA A 388 -12.37 18.59 -14.41
CA ALA A 388 -12.38 17.29 -15.08
C ALA A 388 -13.73 16.57 -14.98
N VAL A 389 -14.40 16.61 -13.81
CA VAL A 389 -15.76 16.05 -13.65
C VAL A 389 -16.74 16.67 -14.66
N LYS A 390 -16.70 18.00 -14.83
CA LYS A 390 -17.57 18.70 -15.76
C LYS A 390 -17.19 18.47 -17.21
N GLU A 391 -15.89 18.58 -17.53
CA GLU A 391 -15.36 18.42 -18.90
C GLU A 391 -15.65 17.02 -19.45
N TYR A 392 -15.42 15.99 -18.63
CA TYR A 392 -15.60 14.61 -19.04
C TYR A 392 -16.95 14.02 -18.68
N GLN A 393 -17.86 14.82 -18.12
CA GLN A 393 -19.22 14.39 -17.74
C GLN A 393 -19.21 13.08 -16.94
N ALA A 394 -18.39 13.02 -15.89
CA ALA A 394 -18.29 11.84 -15.06
C ALA A 394 -19.54 11.65 -14.19
N ASP A 395 -20.03 10.42 -14.12
CA ASP A 395 -21.15 10.02 -13.25
C ASP A 395 -20.69 9.78 -11.82
N ILE A 396 -19.43 9.38 -11.62
CA ILE A 396 -18.84 9.05 -10.32
C ILE A 396 -17.36 9.47 -10.27
N LEU A 397 -16.91 9.91 -9.10
CA LEU A 397 -15.50 10.07 -8.77
C LEU A 397 -15.05 8.89 -7.90
N ILE A 398 -14.07 8.13 -8.39
CA ILE A 398 -13.39 7.10 -7.62
C ILE A 398 -12.00 7.62 -7.25
N ALA A 399 -11.71 7.77 -5.94
CA ALA A 399 -10.46 8.36 -5.49
C ALA A 399 -10.19 7.96 -4.02
N GLY A 400 -9.18 8.54 -3.36
CA GLY A 400 -8.99 8.44 -1.92
C GLY A 400 -9.89 9.40 -1.15
N GLY A 401 -10.20 9.08 0.11
CA GLY A 401 -11.18 9.77 0.96
C GLY A 401 -11.05 11.29 1.04
N ARG A 402 -9.84 11.82 0.93
CA ARG A 402 -9.61 13.27 0.86
C ARG A 402 -10.33 13.97 -0.29
N ASN A 403 -10.67 13.23 -1.34
CA ASN A 403 -11.39 13.75 -2.51
C ASN A 403 -12.92 13.67 -2.36
N MET A 404 -13.45 13.08 -1.29
CA MET A 404 -14.87 13.02 -1.01
C MET A 404 -15.52 14.41 -1.04
N TYR A 405 -14.87 15.39 -0.41
CA TYR A 405 -15.38 16.79 -0.42
C TYR A 405 -15.40 17.41 -1.83
N THR A 406 -14.51 16.97 -2.72
CA THR A 406 -14.52 17.39 -4.13
C THR A 406 -15.74 16.81 -4.85
N ALA A 407 -16.04 15.54 -4.63
CA ALA A 407 -17.23 14.89 -5.18
C ALA A 407 -18.54 15.55 -4.65
N LEU A 408 -18.60 15.83 -3.34
CA LEU A 408 -19.74 16.54 -2.74
C LEU A 408 -19.95 17.92 -3.36
N LYS A 409 -18.87 18.68 -3.60
CA LYS A 409 -18.94 19.96 -4.31
C LYS A 409 -19.37 19.81 -5.77
N ALA A 410 -18.94 18.73 -6.42
CA ALA A 410 -19.35 18.38 -7.78
C ALA A 410 -20.80 17.83 -7.85
N ARG A 411 -21.40 17.47 -6.71
CA ARG A 411 -22.71 16.84 -6.58
C ARG A 411 -22.82 15.52 -7.34
N ILE A 412 -21.74 14.72 -7.30
CA ILE A 412 -21.68 13.39 -7.92
C ILE A 412 -21.34 12.32 -6.89
N PRO A 413 -21.73 11.06 -7.14
CA PRO A 413 -21.32 9.91 -6.36
C PRO A 413 -19.82 9.83 -6.13
N PHE A 414 -19.40 9.27 -4.99
CA PHE A 414 -18.02 9.05 -4.61
C PHE A 414 -17.82 7.65 -4.05
N LEU A 415 -16.76 6.98 -4.51
CA LEU A 415 -16.30 5.72 -3.94
C LEU A 415 -14.83 5.84 -3.50
N ASP A 416 -14.55 5.52 -2.25
CA ASP A 416 -13.16 5.38 -1.78
C ASP A 416 -12.55 4.08 -2.26
N ILE A 417 -11.37 4.20 -2.88
CA ILE A 417 -10.60 3.06 -3.37
C ILE A 417 -9.25 2.93 -2.65
N ASN A 418 -8.97 3.80 -1.69
CA ASN A 418 -7.69 3.85 -0.99
C ASN A 418 -7.82 3.38 0.47
N GLN A 419 -7.50 4.25 1.40
CA GLN A 419 -7.23 3.86 2.79
C GLN A 419 -8.45 3.94 3.70
N GLU A 420 -9.44 4.69 3.31
CA GLU A 420 -10.68 4.88 4.04
C GLU A 420 -11.78 3.91 3.59
N ARG A 421 -11.48 2.98 2.65
CA ARG A 421 -12.44 1.97 2.21
C ARG A 421 -12.69 0.92 3.30
N GLU A 422 -13.92 0.48 3.40
CA GLU A 422 -14.36 -0.52 4.35
C GLU A 422 -14.31 -1.95 3.78
N PHE A 423 -14.38 -2.08 2.46
CA PHE A 423 -14.48 -3.35 1.73
C PHE A 423 -13.22 -3.67 0.95
N GLY A 424 -12.84 -4.96 0.95
CA GLY A 424 -11.73 -5.47 0.17
C GLY A 424 -12.15 -5.82 -1.25
N TYR A 425 -11.44 -5.30 -2.24
CA TYR A 425 -11.79 -5.44 -3.66
C TYR A 425 -10.85 -6.35 -4.44
N GLU A 426 -9.88 -7.01 -3.80
CA GLU A 426 -8.94 -7.91 -4.45
C GLU A 426 -9.52 -9.31 -4.66
N GLY A 427 -9.00 -9.96 -5.68
CA GLY A 427 -9.41 -11.30 -6.08
C GLY A 427 -10.78 -11.34 -6.78
N TYR A 428 -11.16 -12.50 -7.25
CA TYR A 428 -12.44 -12.69 -7.94
C TYR A 428 -13.64 -12.33 -7.05
N SER A 429 -13.63 -12.74 -5.79
CA SER A 429 -14.70 -12.39 -4.84
C SER A 429 -14.77 -10.89 -4.57
N GLY A 430 -13.64 -10.22 -4.49
CA GLY A 430 -13.57 -8.76 -4.31
C GLY A 430 -14.19 -7.98 -5.44
N MET A 431 -14.19 -8.52 -6.67
CA MET A 431 -14.87 -7.91 -7.82
C MET A 431 -16.39 -7.85 -7.66
N THR A 432 -17.00 -8.87 -7.05
CA THR A 432 -18.45 -8.82 -6.74
C THR A 432 -18.75 -7.70 -5.75
N GLU A 433 -17.89 -7.53 -4.75
CA GLU A 433 -18.07 -6.46 -3.77
C GLU A 433 -17.84 -5.07 -4.39
N LEU A 434 -16.83 -4.91 -5.25
CA LEU A 434 -16.61 -3.67 -5.99
C LEU A 434 -17.84 -3.31 -6.86
N ALA A 435 -18.37 -4.28 -7.60
CA ALA A 435 -19.55 -4.09 -8.43
C ALA A 435 -20.77 -3.67 -7.61
N ARG A 436 -20.98 -4.36 -6.48
CA ARG A 436 -22.08 -4.02 -5.53
C ARG A 436 -21.93 -2.61 -4.98
N GLN A 437 -20.75 -2.23 -4.52
CA GLN A 437 -20.51 -0.89 -3.95
C GLN A 437 -20.70 0.21 -5.00
N LEU A 438 -20.24 -0.02 -6.24
CA LEU A 438 -20.44 0.91 -7.35
C LEU A 438 -21.93 1.10 -7.66
N ALA A 439 -22.68 0.00 -7.77
CA ALA A 439 -24.12 0.06 -8.06
C ALA A 439 -24.89 0.79 -6.94
N LEU A 440 -24.64 0.43 -5.69
CA LEU A 440 -25.28 1.10 -4.53
C LEU A 440 -24.94 2.59 -4.47
N THR A 441 -23.70 2.95 -4.74
CA THR A 441 -23.24 4.34 -4.72
C THR A 441 -23.88 5.16 -5.84
N LEU A 442 -23.94 4.62 -7.06
CA LEU A 442 -24.53 5.30 -8.22
C LEU A 442 -26.05 5.45 -8.11
N GLN A 443 -26.74 4.47 -7.52
CA GLN A 443 -28.20 4.44 -7.38
C GLN A 443 -28.70 5.11 -6.09
N SER A 444 -27.80 5.57 -5.24
CA SER A 444 -28.20 6.19 -3.97
C SER A 444 -29.08 7.43 -4.20
N PRO A 445 -30.32 7.49 -3.66
CA PRO A 445 -31.20 8.62 -3.82
C PRO A 445 -30.68 9.91 -3.18
N VAL A 446 -29.70 9.81 -2.33
CA VAL A 446 -29.01 10.95 -1.71
C VAL A 446 -28.46 11.91 -2.78
N TRP A 447 -27.97 11.38 -3.90
CA TRP A 447 -27.39 12.21 -4.96
C TRP A 447 -28.45 13.01 -5.73
N GLU A 448 -29.68 12.53 -5.83
CA GLU A 448 -30.79 13.29 -6.37
C GLU A 448 -31.12 14.45 -5.43
N ALA A 449 -31.24 14.18 -4.13
CA ALA A 449 -31.48 15.19 -3.12
C ALA A 449 -30.42 16.29 -3.09
N VAL A 450 -29.12 15.89 -3.18
CA VAL A 450 -27.98 16.83 -3.20
C VAL A 450 -27.98 17.74 -4.44
N ARG A 451 -28.58 17.31 -5.55
CA ARG A 451 -28.68 18.10 -6.79
C ARG A 451 -29.83 19.09 -6.76
N GLN A 452 -30.84 18.87 -5.94
CA GLN A 452 -31.95 19.81 -5.77
C GLN A 452 -31.48 21.10 -5.07
N PRO A 453 -32.13 22.23 -5.30
CA PRO A 453 -31.93 23.42 -4.48
C PRO A 453 -32.18 23.11 -3.00
N ALA A 454 -31.37 23.71 -2.11
CA ALA A 454 -31.61 23.52 -0.69
C ALA A 454 -33.02 24.01 -0.31
N PRO A 455 -33.75 23.35 0.63
CA PRO A 455 -35.12 23.70 0.97
C PRO A 455 -35.35 25.17 1.41
N TRP A 456 -34.27 25.80 1.87
CA TRP A 456 -34.29 27.21 2.32
C TRP A 456 -33.90 28.21 1.21
N VAL A 457 -33.56 27.71 0.01
CA VAL A 457 -33.34 28.61 -1.14
C VAL A 457 -34.73 29.03 -1.66
N ILE A 458 -35.16 30.21 -1.28
CA ILE A 458 -36.40 30.81 -1.80
C ILE A 458 -36.09 31.17 -3.26
N ASN A 459 -36.78 30.53 -4.20
CA ASN A 459 -36.81 30.98 -5.58
C ASN A 459 -37.58 32.32 -5.59
N HIS A 460 -36.82 33.41 -5.61
CA HIS A 460 -37.40 34.69 -6.02
C HIS A 460 -37.67 34.56 -7.53
N ALA A 461 -38.92 34.15 -7.86
CA ALA A 461 -39.42 34.19 -9.22
C ALA A 461 -39.67 35.66 -9.64
#